data_a90b0631b80fdf50982ec6eb3cfccaf5
#
_entry.id   a90b0631b80fdf50982ec6eb3cfccaf5
#
_cell.length_a   1.000
_cell.length_b   1.000
_cell.length_c   1.000
_cell.angle_alpha   90.00
_cell.angle_beta   90.00
_cell.angle_gamma   90.00
#
_symmetry.space_group_name_H-M   'P 1'
#
loop_
_entity.id
_entity.type
_entity.pdbx_description
1 polymer ?
#
loop_
_entity_poly.entity_id
_entity_poly.type
_entity_poly.pdbx_seq_one_letter_code
_entity_poly.pdbx_strand_id
1 'polypeptide(L)'
;MCIRDRKRTCLITQSKKDIGKMSCNPAIGGIGKSHLVKEIDAMGGLMASSADKAGIHFRVLNASKGPAVRATRAQSDRKLYARSVKEFIESEHLLTIVESEVYELLLKNYKVSGVVLKNDKELRSDKVILTAGTFLNGKLFTGEDSSEGGRIGAVSYTHLTLPTTSPV
;
A
#
# COMPACT_ATOMS: atom_id res chain seq x y z
N MET A 1 1.21 11.36 -5.97
CA MET A 1 2.02 11.42 -7.20
C MET A 1 1.16 11.37 -8.44
N CYS A 2 0.64 10.24 -8.93
CA CYS A 2 -0.17 10.24 -10.16
C CYS A 2 -1.36 11.21 -10.09
N ILE A 3 -2.04 11.31 -8.96
CA ILE A 3 -3.15 12.25 -8.71
C ILE A 3 -2.65 13.68 -8.68
N ARG A 4 -1.54 13.97 -7.99
CA ARG A 4 -0.92 15.29 -7.95
C ARG A 4 -0.55 15.79 -9.35
N ASP A 5 -0.15 14.90 -10.25
CA ASP A 5 0.18 15.22 -11.63
C ASP A 5 -1.08 15.30 -12.54
N ARG A 6 -2.27 15.41 -11.94
CA ARG A 6 -3.57 15.48 -12.62
C ARG A 6 -3.87 14.26 -13.51
N LYS A 7 -3.37 13.08 -13.12
CA LYS A 7 -3.68 11.82 -13.80
C LYS A 7 -4.87 11.14 -13.14
N ARG A 8 -5.84 10.72 -13.94
CA ARG A 8 -6.91 9.87 -13.44
C ARG A 8 -6.32 8.55 -12.96
N THR A 9 -6.62 8.17 -11.73
CA THR A 9 -6.06 7.00 -11.07
C THR A 9 -7.17 6.11 -10.54
N CYS A 10 -7.01 4.81 -10.66
CA CYS A 10 -7.89 3.83 -10.04
C CYS A 10 -7.12 3.08 -8.94
N LEU A 11 -7.60 3.17 -7.71
CA LEU A 11 -7.13 2.39 -6.58
C LEU A 11 -8.01 1.14 -6.46
N ILE A 12 -7.43 -0.03 -6.68
CA ILE A 12 -8.12 -1.30 -6.49
C ILE A 12 -7.69 -1.88 -5.16
N THR A 13 -8.66 -2.20 -4.31
CA THR A 13 -8.43 -2.76 -2.98
C THR A 13 -9.46 -3.85 -2.68
N GLN A 14 -9.08 -4.88 -1.94
CA GLN A 14 -10.00 -5.95 -1.51
C GLN A 14 -11.13 -5.42 -0.63
N SER A 15 -10.82 -4.45 0.23
CA SER A 15 -11.81 -3.82 1.08
C SER A 15 -11.51 -2.34 1.31
N LYS A 16 -12.49 -1.49 1.04
CA LYS A 16 -12.43 -0.06 1.37
C LYS A 16 -12.25 0.20 2.86
N LYS A 17 -12.66 -0.75 3.72
CA LYS A 17 -12.51 -0.66 5.17
C LYS A 17 -11.04 -0.75 5.61
N ASP A 18 -10.19 -1.38 4.79
CA ASP A 18 -8.77 -1.57 5.10
C ASP A 18 -7.87 -0.39 4.67
N ILE A 19 -8.43 0.59 3.97
CA ILE A 19 -7.70 1.81 3.59
C ILE A 19 -7.22 2.53 4.86
N GLY A 20 -5.91 2.78 4.92
CA GLY A 20 -5.25 3.42 6.07
C GLY A 20 -5.12 2.54 7.31
N LYS A 21 -5.45 1.25 7.25
CA LYS A 21 -5.38 0.34 8.40
C LYS A 21 -3.94 0.01 8.77
N MET A 22 -3.59 0.27 10.01
CA MET A 22 -2.33 -0.14 10.60
C MET A 22 -2.48 -1.49 11.30
N SER A 23 -1.93 -2.53 10.70
CA SER A 23 -2.16 -3.92 11.14
C SER A 23 -1.23 -4.41 12.24
N CYS A 24 -0.03 -3.84 12.30
CA CYS A 24 0.98 -4.22 13.27
C CYS A 24 1.14 -3.11 14.32
N ASN A 25 2.34 -2.74 14.71
CA ASN A 25 2.57 -1.59 15.55
C ASN A 25 2.05 -0.32 14.86
N PRO A 26 1.17 0.46 15.50
CA PRO A 26 0.61 1.66 14.90
C PRO A 26 1.65 2.79 14.90
N ALA A 27 2.68 2.65 14.09
CA ALA A 27 3.77 3.61 14.02
C ALA A 27 4.26 3.81 12.58
N ILE A 28 4.54 5.05 12.26
CA ILE A 28 5.16 5.48 11.00
C ILE A 28 6.61 5.85 11.25
N GLY A 29 7.50 5.46 10.34
CA GLY A 29 8.93 5.69 10.45
C GLY A 29 9.68 4.56 11.15
N GLY A 30 10.83 4.87 11.71
CA GLY A 30 11.78 3.92 12.27
C GLY A 30 13.01 3.72 11.39
N ILE A 31 13.94 2.86 11.85
CA ILE A 31 15.18 2.57 11.14
C ILE A 31 14.87 1.96 9.77
N GLY A 32 15.50 2.46 8.72
CA GLY A 32 15.27 2.02 7.34
C GLY A 32 13.93 2.46 6.72
N LYS A 33 13.11 3.22 7.44
CA LYS A 33 11.77 3.66 6.99
C LYS A 33 11.59 5.17 7.00
N SER A 34 12.11 5.86 8.02
CA SER A 34 11.82 7.30 8.20
C SER A 34 12.32 8.18 7.05
N HIS A 35 13.43 7.82 6.40
CA HIS A 35 13.93 8.55 5.22
C HIS A 35 12.98 8.39 4.03
N LEU A 36 12.45 7.18 3.79
CA LEU A 36 11.46 6.95 2.74
C LEU A 36 10.17 7.74 2.99
N VAL A 37 9.72 7.81 4.26
CA VAL A 37 8.56 8.63 4.63
C VAL A 37 8.81 10.10 4.33
N LYS A 38 10.01 10.63 4.64
CA LYS A 38 10.38 12.02 4.33
C LYS A 38 10.45 12.30 2.83
N GLU A 39 10.98 11.35 2.05
CA GLU A 39 10.99 11.47 0.58
C GLU A 39 9.58 11.48 0.00
N ILE A 40 8.70 10.61 0.49
CA ILE A 40 7.28 10.58 0.10
C ILE A 40 6.60 11.90 0.47
N ASP A 41 6.86 12.43 1.67
CA ASP A 41 6.32 13.70 2.16
C ASP A 41 6.77 14.88 1.30
N ALA A 42 8.08 14.95 0.98
CA ALA A 42 8.63 15.97 0.08
C ALA A 42 7.97 15.96 -1.31
N MET A 43 7.47 14.82 -1.75
CA MET A 43 6.70 14.67 -2.99
C MET A 43 5.19 14.91 -2.80
N GLY A 44 4.75 15.36 -1.62
CA GLY A 44 3.34 15.62 -1.30
C GLY A 44 2.53 14.35 -1.02
N GLY A 45 3.17 13.29 -0.52
CA GLY A 45 2.48 12.08 -0.08
C GLY A 45 1.79 12.26 1.26
N LEU A 46 0.73 11.49 1.48
CA LEU A 46 -0.17 11.68 2.63
C LEU A 46 0.30 11.01 3.94
N MET A 47 1.33 10.14 3.87
CA MET A 47 1.70 9.28 5.00
C MET A 47 2.19 10.09 6.22
N ALA A 48 3.08 11.04 6.00
CA ALA A 48 3.64 11.85 7.09
C ALA A 48 2.58 12.80 7.67
N SER A 49 1.83 13.50 6.83
CA SER A 49 0.77 14.41 7.28
C SER A 49 -0.35 13.68 8.05
N SER A 50 -0.70 12.46 7.65
CA SER A 50 -1.65 11.64 8.40
C SER A 50 -1.06 11.13 9.72
N ALA A 51 0.26 10.84 9.76
CA ALA A 51 0.95 10.45 10.99
C ALA A 51 1.02 11.61 11.98
N ASP A 52 1.24 12.83 11.51
CA ASP A 52 1.26 14.04 12.37
C ASP A 52 -0.12 14.31 12.96
N LYS A 53 -1.20 14.17 12.17
CA LYS A 53 -2.58 14.33 12.67
C LYS A 53 -2.97 13.27 13.70
N ALA A 54 -2.46 12.05 13.57
CA ALA A 54 -2.81 10.91 14.42
C ALA A 54 -1.74 10.58 15.47
N GLY A 55 -0.65 11.34 15.53
CA GLY A 55 0.50 11.05 16.37
C GLY A 55 0.19 11.21 17.85
N ILE A 56 0.51 10.19 18.63
CA ILE A 56 0.38 10.17 20.09
C ILE A 56 1.74 10.19 20.81
N HIS A 57 2.79 9.76 20.12
CA HIS A 57 4.14 9.76 20.65
C HIS A 57 5.17 9.85 19.53
N PHE A 58 6.10 10.79 19.65
CA PHE A 58 7.19 11.03 18.70
C PHE A 58 8.52 10.75 19.36
N ARG A 59 9.39 9.99 18.70
CA ARG A 59 10.70 9.65 19.23
C ARG A 59 11.76 9.62 18.12
N VAL A 60 12.95 10.08 18.44
CA VAL A 60 14.15 9.84 17.64
C VAL A 60 14.82 8.57 18.15
N LEU A 61 14.86 7.54 17.33
CA LEU A 61 15.57 6.29 17.60
C LEU A 61 17.07 6.49 17.37
N ASN A 62 17.89 5.78 18.13
CA ASN A 62 19.35 5.84 18.02
C ASN A 62 19.94 7.26 18.10
N ALA A 63 19.37 8.12 18.94
CA ALA A 63 19.82 9.51 19.08
C ALA A 63 21.31 9.63 19.48
N SER A 64 21.84 8.65 20.24
CA SER A 64 23.23 8.55 20.66
C SER A 64 24.17 7.92 19.61
N LYS A 65 23.64 7.45 18.49
CA LYS A 65 24.39 6.83 17.41
C LYS A 65 24.68 7.85 16.30
N GLY A 66 25.46 7.45 15.31
CA GLY A 66 25.78 8.30 14.17
C GLY A 66 24.54 8.70 13.34
N PRO A 67 24.62 9.78 12.53
CA PRO A 67 23.48 10.30 11.76
C PRO A 67 22.82 9.26 10.84
N ALA A 68 23.60 8.34 10.28
CA ALA A 68 23.11 7.33 9.35
C ALA A 68 22.06 6.36 9.93
N VAL A 69 22.07 6.18 11.26
CA VAL A 69 21.14 5.27 11.94
C VAL A 69 20.09 6.00 12.80
N ARG A 70 20.13 7.32 12.84
CA ARG A 70 19.09 8.11 13.48
C ARG A 70 17.81 8.05 12.68
N ALA A 71 16.71 7.75 13.35
CA ALA A 71 15.43 7.61 12.69
C ALA A 71 14.30 8.20 13.53
N THR A 72 13.39 8.93 12.90
CA THR A 72 12.17 9.39 13.54
C THR A 72 11.12 8.29 13.53
N ARG A 73 10.36 8.17 14.61
CA ARG A 73 9.21 7.26 14.71
C ARG A 73 8.05 8.00 15.34
N ALA A 74 6.92 8.03 14.65
CA ALA A 74 5.66 8.53 15.17
C ALA A 74 4.75 7.34 15.49
N GLN A 75 4.39 7.19 16.77
CA GLN A 75 3.35 6.24 17.16
C GLN A 75 2.00 6.95 17.01
N SER A 76 1.03 6.30 16.38
CA SER A 76 -0.21 6.93 15.95
C SER A 76 -1.44 6.20 16.51
N ASP A 77 -2.52 6.94 16.75
CA ASP A 77 -3.83 6.35 16.93
C ASP A 77 -4.31 5.72 15.62
N ARG A 78 -4.66 4.42 15.67
CA ARG A 78 -5.06 3.66 14.48
C ARG A 78 -6.30 4.19 13.79
N LYS A 79 -7.28 4.65 14.58
CA LYS A 79 -8.57 5.13 14.05
C LYS A 79 -8.41 6.51 13.44
N LEU A 80 -7.68 7.39 14.12
CA LEU A 80 -7.40 8.74 13.62
C LEU A 80 -6.55 8.69 12.35
N TYR A 81 -5.52 7.83 12.31
CA TYR A 81 -4.72 7.66 11.10
C TYR A 81 -5.56 7.17 9.91
N ALA A 82 -6.34 6.09 10.12
CA ALA A 82 -7.20 5.56 9.06
C ALA A 82 -8.25 6.58 8.59
N ARG A 83 -8.80 7.39 9.50
CA ARG A 83 -9.72 8.48 9.16
C ARG A 83 -9.02 9.53 8.30
N SER A 84 -7.85 10.03 8.73
CA SER A 84 -7.10 11.03 7.98
C SER A 84 -6.76 10.55 6.56
N VAL A 85 -6.35 9.29 6.41
CA VAL A 85 -6.07 8.70 5.10
C VAL A 85 -7.33 8.64 4.23
N LYS A 86 -8.47 8.24 4.79
CA LYS A 86 -9.75 8.16 4.06
C LYS A 86 -10.22 9.53 3.62
N GLU A 87 -10.22 10.50 4.51
CA GLU A 87 -10.59 11.89 4.20
C GLU A 87 -9.75 12.45 3.04
N PHE A 88 -8.44 12.20 3.06
CA PHE A 88 -7.56 12.62 1.97
C PHE A 88 -7.93 11.94 0.65
N ILE A 89 -8.12 10.62 0.66
CA ILE A 89 -8.44 9.86 -0.55
C ILE A 89 -9.83 10.24 -1.10
N GLU A 90 -10.81 10.47 -0.23
CA GLU A 90 -12.17 10.86 -0.62
C GLU A 90 -12.23 12.29 -1.18
N SER A 91 -11.31 13.16 -0.79
CA SER A 91 -11.19 14.53 -1.34
C SER A 91 -10.59 14.58 -2.75
N GLU A 92 -10.00 13.49 -3.23
CA GLU A 92 -9.29 13.45 -4.51
C GLU A 92 -10.22 13.14 -5.68
N HIS A 93 -10.58 14.15 -6.44
CA HIS A 93 -11.53 14.05 -7.56
C HIS A 93 -11.07 13.19 -8.73
N LEU A 94 -9.76 13.00 -8.90
CA LEU A 94 -9.17 12.19 -9.97
C LEU A 94 -8.91 10.75 -9.55
N LEU A 95 -9.32 10.37 -8.33
CA LEU A 95 -9.16 9.02 -7.80
C LEU A 95 -10.49 8.28 -7.79
N THR A 96 -10.51 7.13 -8.45
CA THR A 96 -11.63 6.18 -8.38
C THR A 96 -11.21 4.99 -7.50
N ILE A 97 -12.06 4.60 -6.54
CA ILE A 97 -11.80 3.45 -5.68
C ILE A 97 -12.70 2.29 -6.09
N VAL A 98 -12.09 1.18 -6.46
CA VAL A 98 -12.77 -0.07 -6.81
C VAL A 98 -12.48 -1.12 -5.74
N GLU A 99 -13.54 -1.63 -5.10
CA GLU A 99 -13.43 -2.74 -4.15
C GLU A 99 -13.53 -4.05 -4.93
N SER A 100 -12.39 -4.68 -5.15
CA SER A 100 -12.26 -5.96 -5.87
C SER A 100 -10.86 -6.53 -5.69
N GLU A 101 -10.68 -7.76 -6.14
CA GLU A 101 -9.37 -8.39 -6.30
C GLU A 101 -8.93 -8.32 -7.76
N VAL A 102 -7.63 -8.10 -7.99
CA VAL A 102 -7.02 -8.21 -9.31
C VAL A 102 -6.60 -9.65 -9.52
N TYR A 103 -7.07 -10.24 -10.60
CA TYR A 103 -6.79 -11.62 -10.95
C TYR A 103 -5.63 -11.73 -11.94
N GLU A 104 -5.58 -10.85 -12.94
CA GLU A 104 -4.61 -10.92 -14.03
C GLU A 104 -4.25 -9.54 -14.57
N LEU A 105 -3.07 -9.43 -15.18
CA LEU A 105 -2.64 -8.25 -15.95
C LEU A 105 -3.06 -8.40 -17.41
N LEU A 106 -3.73 -7.40 -17.96
CA LEU A 106 -4.00 -7.32 -19.39
C LEU A 106 -2.74 -6.92 -20.13
N LEU A 107 -2.34 -7.74 -21.11
CA LEU A 107 -1.24 -7.43 -22.01
C LEU A 107 -1.76 -7.20 -23.44
N LYS A 108 -1.18 -6.21 -24.10
CA LYS A 108 -1.35 -5.96 -25.53
C LYS A 108 0.01 -5.69 -26.15
N ASN A 109 0.43 -6.51 -27.10
CA ASN A 109 1.74 -6.39 -27.76
C ASN A 109 2.89 -6.31 -26.72
N TYR A 110 2.91 -7.24 -25.75
CA TYR A 110 3.90 -7.31 -24.67
C TYR A 110 3.96 -6.08 -23.76
N LYS A 111 2.94 -5.23 -23.77
CA LYS A 111 2.82 -4.08 -22.88
C LYS A 111 1.59 -4.22 -22.00
N VAL A 112 1.74 -3.84 -20.73
CA VAL A 112 0.58 -3.78 -19.81
C VAL A 112 -0.41 -2.76 -20.33
N SER A 113 -1.67 -3.17 -20.43
CA SER A 113 -2.79 -2.37 -20.92
C SER A 113 -3.96 -2.29 -19.95
N GLY A 114 -3.81 -2.87 -18.76
CA GLY A 114 -4.83 -2.88 -17.73
C GLY A 114 -4.76 -4.08 -16.80
N VAL A 115 -5.87 -4.37 -16.15
CA VAL A 115 -6.04 -5.50 -15.23
C VAL A 115 -7.41 -6.17 -15.43
N VAL A 116 -7.48 -7.45 -15.11
CA VAL A 116 -8.74 -8.21 -14.99
C VAL A 116 -9.07 -8.35 -13.50
N LEU A 117 -10.29 -8.03 -13.13
CA LEU A 117 -10.80 -8.22 -11.77
C LEU A 117 -11.37 -9.63 -11.59
N LYS A 118 -11.53 -10.06 -10.35
CA LYS A 118 -12.10 -11.39 -10.01
C LYS A 118 -13.49 -11.67 -10.57
N ASN A 119 -14.25 -10.65 -10.94
CA ASN A 119 -15.55 -10.74 -11.59
C ASN A 119 -15.48 -10.63 -13.12
N ASP A 120 -14.32 -10.95 -13.70
CA ASP A 120 -14.01 -10.90 -15.12
C ASP A 120 -14.13 -9.50 -15.78
N LYS A 121 -14.27 -8.46 -14.96
CA LYS A 121 -14.32 -7.09 -15.47
C LYS A 121 -12.91 -6.59 -15.80
N GLU A 122 -12.73 -6.15 -17.02
CA GLU A 122 -11.49 -5.49 -17.45
C GLU A 122 -11.48 -4.01 -17.07
N LEU A 123 -10.37 -3.55 -16.52
CA LEU A 123 -10.06 -2.14 -16.32
C LEU A 123 -8.81 -1.80 -17.13
N ARG A 124 -8.99 -0.95 -18.13
CA ARG A 124 -7.90 -0.54 -19.03
C ARG A 124 -7.16 0.66 -18.48
N SER A 125 -5.83 0.63 -18.56
CA SER A 125 -4.96 1.74 -18.20
C SER A 125 -3.62 1.64 -18.90
N ASP A 126 -2.95 2.77 -19.09
CA ASP A 126 -1.62 2.83 -19.71
C ASP A 126 -0.51 2.36 -18.76
N LYS A 127 -0.76 2.40 -17.46
CA LYS A 127 0.19 2.04 -16.40
C LYS A 127 -0.51 1.30 -15.27
N VAL A 128 0.17 0.29 -14.75
CA VAL A 128 -0.25 -0.44 -13.55
C VAL A 128 0.88 -0.38 -12.52
N ILE A 129 0.53 -0.05 -11.29
CA ILE A 129 1.44 -0.04 -10.14
C ILE A 129 0.99 -1.14 -9.19
N LEU A 130 1.83 -2.15 -9.01
CA LEU A 130 1.57 -3.24 -8.11
C LEU A 130 2.16 -2.92 -6.73
N THR A 131 1.28 -2.79 -5.73
CA THR A 131 1.65 -2.48 -4.34
C THR A 131 1.07 -3.49 -3.35
N ALA A 132 1.08 -4.77 -3.73
CA ALA A 132 0.46 -5.87 -2.98
C ALA A 132 1.12 -6.15 -1.61
N GLY A 133 2.32 -5.61 -1.35
CA GLY A 133 3.05 -5.84 -0.10
C GLY A 133 3.34 -7.33 0.11
N THR A 134 2.98 -7.85 1.30
CA THR A 134 3.18 -9.27 1.68
C THR A 134 2.00 -10.17 1.30
N PHE A 135 1.01 -9.64 0.58
CA PHE A 135 -0.22 -10.40 0.28
C PHE A 135 -0.11 -11.26 -0.98
N LEU A 136 0.89 -11.04 -1.82
CA LEU A 136 1.09 -11.81 -3.03
C LEU A 136 1.76 -13.14 -2.68
N ASN A 137 1.04 -14.25 -2.86
CA ASN A 137 1.50 -15.60 -2.55
C ASN A 137 2.07 -15.75 -1.11
N GLY A 138 1.45 -15.03 -0.17
CA GLY A 138 1.90 -15.00 1.22
C GLY A 138 1.53 -16.28 1.97
N LYS A 139 2.39 -16.71 2.89
CA LYS A 139 2.11 -17.79 3.86
C LYS A 139 2.25 -17.25 5.28
N LEU A 140 1.33 -17.65 6.12
CA LEU A 140 1.33 -17.38 7.55
C LEU A 140 1.77 -18.65 8.28
N PHE A 141 2.67 -18.50 9.22
CA PHE A 141 3.11 -19.58 10.10
C PHE A 141 2.70 -19.26 11.53
N THR A 142 2.06 -20.21 12.20
CA THR A 142 1.69 -20.12 13.60
C THR A 142 2.15 -21.41 14.28
N GLY A 143 3.37 -21.39 14.83
CA GLY A 143 4.05 -22.62 15.27
C GLY A 143 4.39 -23.50 14.07
N GLU A 144 3.93 -24.76 14.09
CA GLU A 144 4.10 -25.71 12.99
C GLU A 144 3.01 -25.60 11.91
N ASP A 145 1.90 -24.92 12.21
CA ASP A 145 0.80 -24.73 11.28
C ASP A 145 1.13 -23.65 10.24
N SER A 146 0.77 -23.92 8.99
CA SER A 146 0.89 -22.96 7.90
C SER A 146 -0.45 -22.78 7.19
N SER A 147 -0.78 -21.52 6.89
CA SER A 147 -1.96 -21.16 6.10
C SER A 147 -1.61 -20.15 5.04
N GLU A 148 -2.34 -20.17 3.92
CA GLU A 148 -2.19 -19.14 2.90
C GLU A 148 -2.77 -17.81 3.41
N GLY A 149 -2.00 -16.73 3.24
CA GLY A 149 -2.42 -15.41 3.68
C GLY A 149 -1.25 -14.43 3.79
N GLY A 150 -1.53 -13.16 3.64
CA GLY A 150 -0.55 -12.09 3.87
C GLY A 150 -0.55 -11.59 5.32
N ARG A 151 -1.61 -11.89 6.07
CA ARG A 151 -1.81 -11.48 7.46
C ARG A 151 -3.01 -12.21 8.07
N ILE A 152 -3.02 -12.44 9.39
CA ILE A 152 -4.15 -13.02 10.13
C ILE A 152 -5.43 -12.19 9.86
N GLY A 153 -6.47 -12.86 9.38
CA GLY A 153 -7.77 -12.26 9.05
C GLY A 153 -7.81 -11.47 7.73
N ALA A 154 -6.82 -11.63 6.86
CA ALA A 154 -6.83 -11.08 5.51
C ALA A 154 -6.56 -12.18 4.49
N VAL A 155 -7.31 -12.15 3.39
CA VAL A 155 -7.15 -13.09 2.27
C VAL A 155 -5.81 -12.86 1.57
N SER A 156 -5.10 -13.91 1.22
CA SER A 156 -3.92 -13.85 0.34
C SER A 156 -4.35 -13.64 -1.11
N TYR A 157 -3.58 -12.86 -1.86
CA TYR A 157 -3.64 -12.89 -3.32
C TYR A 157 -2.94 -14.16 -3.79
N THR A 158 -3.68 -15.24 -3.90
CA THR A 158 -3.10 -16.53 -4.26
C THR A 158 -2.68 -16.63 -5.72
N HIS A 159 -3.25 -15.81 -6.60
CA HIS A 159 -2.99 -15.88 -8.03
C HIS A 159 -3.08 -14.51 -8.71
N LEU A 160 -1.99 -13.75 -8.72
CA LEU A 160 -1.75 -12.84 -9.81
C LEU A 160 -0.96 -13.60 -10.87
N THR A 161 -1.62 -14.11 -11.88
CA THR A 161 -0.94 -14.69 -13.04
C THR A 161 -0.23 -13.58 -13.79
N LEU A 162 1.09 -13.55 -13.67
CA LEU A 162 1.91 -12.79 -14.60
C LEU A 162 2.03 -13.65 -15.86
N PRO A 163 1.68 -13.15 -17.04
CA PRO A 163 1.88 -13.89 -18.27
C PRO A 163 3.36 -14.19 -18.41
N THR A 164 3.72 -15.46 -18.30
CA THR A 164 5.08 -15.94 -18.53
C THR A 164 5.33 -15.94 -20.03
N THR A 165 5.94 -14.89 -20.54
CA THR A 165 6.53 -14.95 -21.86
C THR A 165 7.86 -15.70 -21.71
N SER A 166 7.87 -17.01 -21.94
CA SER A 166 9.10 -17.68 -22.33
C SER A 166 9.43 -17.18 -23.75
N PRO A 167 10.61 -16.59 -23.99
CA PRO A 167 11.05 -16.38 -25.34
C PRO A 167 11.33 -17.78 -25.94
N VAL A 168 10.68 -18.10 -27.03
CA VAL A 168 11.08 -19.17 -27.95
C VAL A 168 12.21 -18.64 -28.80
#